data_09119e06922fbdca7f4798ff5331ff99
#
_entry.id   09119e06922fbdca7f4798ff5331ff99
#
_cell.length_a   1.000
_cell.length_b   1.000
_cell.length_c   1.000
_cell.angle_alpha   90.00
_cell.angle_beta   90.00
_cell.angle_gamma   90.00
#
_symmetry.space_group_name_H-M   'P 1'
#
loop_
_entity.id
_entity.type
_entity.pdbx_description
1 polymer ?
#
loop_
_entity_poly.entity_id
_entity_poly.type
_entity_poly.pdbx_seq_one_letter_code
_entity_poly.pdbx_strand_id
1 'polypeptide(L)'
;GVLIRDISLTKIRHDRIANKSFADCKRDFAFRKYETVVCDTPLMDKGNVLMKVKMTPFVPSGNKLERCMAIFKMQVAGLQRRIEATHCKCVVVGVSGGLDSTLALLVSAQAVKNAGLPSTTVVGITMPGFGTTNRTKNNSTELMRLLGCDSREISIAASVRQHFADIGQDESVHDVTYENCQARERTQILMDVANKEGGFVVGTGDLSELALGWCTYNGDHMSMYAVNTSIPKTLVRSLVNEVGHFMEVDGFVGIAPIIDDIIDTPVSPELLPPNPDGTIAQKTEDTVGSYILHDFFLYYTLRYGMSPEEVNELCKEAVRQSDEYNFSDSEIDKWQKVFYTRFFRQQFKRNCMPDGVKVGTVSVSPRGDLRLPSEIEFEDFL
;
A
#
# COMPACT_ATOMS: atom_id res chain seq x y z
N GLY A 1 19.79 40.51 -6.67
CA GLY A 1 18.57 39.95 -6.08
C GLY A 1 18.90 39.14 -4.84
N VAL A 2 17.95 39.01 -3.93
CA VAL A 2 18.05 38.15 -2.75
C VAL A 2 17.22 36.92 -2.96
N LEU A 3 17.77 35.72 -2.68
CA LEU A 3 17.05 34.45 -2.69
C LEU A 3 16.98 33.95 -1.23
N ILE A 4 15.75 33.74 -0.76
CA ILE A 4 15.48 33.17 0.57
C ILE A 4 14.91 31.76 0.35
N ARG A 5 15.46 30.75 1.04
CA ARG A 5 15.05 29.35 0.98
C ARG A 5 15.24 28.67 2.31
N ASP A 6 14.35 27.74 2.63
CA ASP A 6 14.52 26.81 3.73
C ASP A 6 15.42 25.65 3.31
N ILE A 7 16.26 25.20 4.22
CA ILE A 7 17.15 24.05 4.05
C ILE A 7 16.92 23.08 5.21
N SER A 8 16.49 21.87 4.90
CA SER A 8 16.36 20.80 5.90
C SER A 8 17.74 20.21 6.23
N LEU A 9 18.23 20.46 7.43
CA LEU A 9 19.50 19.90 7.91
C LEU A 9 19.40 18.38 8.11
N THR A 10 18.27 17.89 8.58
CA THR A 10 18.00 16.44 8.76
C THR A 10 18.11 15.70 7.45
N LYS A 11 17.50 16.22 6.38
CA LYS A 11 17.61 15.63 5.04
C LYS A 11 19.07 15.58 4.57
N ILE A 12 19.83 16.64 4.74
CA ILE A 12 21.25 16.68 4.37
C ILE A 12 22.06 15.66 5.18
N ARG A 13 21.81 15.53 6.47
CA ARG A 13 22.45 14.53 7.33
C ARG A 13 22.12 13.11 6.87
N HIS A 14 20.85 12.84 6.63
CA HIS A 14 20.40 11.54 6.14
C HIS A 14 21.05 11.16 4.80
N ASP A 15 21.05 12.05 3.82
CA ASP A 15 21.67 11.82 2.52
C ASP A 15 23.18 11.57 2.64
N ARG A 16 23.89 12.24 3.56
CA ARG A 16 25.31 12.01 3.84
C ARG A 16 25.57 10.65 4.49
N ILE A 17 24.70 10.19 5.39
CA ILE A 17 24.82 8.87 6.04
C ILE A 17 24.51 7.76 5.03
N ALA A 18 23.48 7.94 4.23
CA ALA A 18 23.07 6.95 3.21
C ALA A 18 24.07 6.83 2.05
N ASN A 19 24.82 7.90 1.75
CA ASN A 19 25.78 7.94 0.66
C ASN A 19 27.19 7.51 1.11
N LYS A 20 27.53 6.24 0.91
CA LYS A 20 28.82 5.67 1.31
C LYS A 20 30.03 6.38 0.66
N SER A 21 29.91 6.82 -0.59
CA SER A 21 31.01 7.51 -1.28
C SER A 21 31.33 8.87 -0.62
N PHE A 22 30.36 9.53 0.00
CA PHE A 22 30.61 10.74 0.80
C PHE A 22 31.48 10.42 2.02
N ALA A 23 31.21 9.31 2.73
CA ALA A 23 32.03 8.88 3.86
C ALA A 23 33.46 8.49 3.44
N ASP A 24 33.61 7.83 2.28
CA ASP A 24 34.91 7.47 1.73
C ASP A 24 35.71 8.73 1.36
N CYS A 25 35.13 9.68 0.64
CA CYS A 25 35.77 10.97 0.34
C CYS A 25 36.17 11.73 1.62
N LYS A 26 35.30 11.74 2.66
CA LYS A 26 35.63 12.37 3.93
C LYS A 26 36.86 11.72 4.59
N ARG A 27 36.99 10.40 4.52
CA ARG A 27 38.13 9.65 5.05
C ARG A 27 39.42 9.96 4.26
N ASP A 28 39.35 9.98 2.94
CA ASP A 28 40.47 10.23 2.06
C ASP A 28 41.04 11.65 2.21
N PHE A 29 40.18 12.59 2.58
CA PHE A 29 40.56 13.99 2.85
C PHE A 29 40.64 14.35 4.33
N ALA A 30 40.66 13.36 5.23
CA ALA A 30 40.72 13.58 6.69
C ALA A 30 41.96 14.36 7.17
N PHE A 31 43.04 14.38 6.36
CA PHE A 31 44.26 15.13 6.64
C PHE A 31 44.10 16.67 6.47
N ARG A 32 43.04 17.11 5.78
CA ARG A 32 42.76 18.55 5.61
C ARG A 32 42.22 19.13 6.90
N LYS A 33 42.85 20.22 7.33
CA LYS A 33 42.32 21.04 8.45
C LYS A 33 41.34 22.05 7.88
N TYR A 34 40.18 22.09 8.47
CA TYR A 34 39.13 23.08 8.16
C TYR A 34 39.00 24.04 9.33
N GLU A 35 38.89 25.32 9.03
CA GLU A 35 38.52 26.31 10.03
C GLU A 35 37.04 26.15 10.36
N THR A 36 36.73 26.10 11.67
CA THR A 36 35.35 26.03 12.15
C THR A 36 34.89 27.42 12.49
N VAL A 37 33.92 27.93 11.75
CA VAL A 37 33.23 29.18 12.06
C VAL A 37 31.94 28.84 12.78
N VAL A 38 31.84 29.26 14.03
CA VAL A 38 30.60 29.13 14.82
C VAL A 38 29.77 30.37 14.56
N CYS A 39 28.58 30.17 14.02
CA CYS A 39 27.59 31.22 13.82
C CYS A 39 26.53 31.13 14.91
N ASP A 40 26.48 32.07 15.83
CA ASP A 40 25.40 32.22 16.80
C ASP A 40 24.18 32.88 16.12
N THR A 41 23.61 32.18 15.16
CA THR A 41 22.33 32.59 14.58
C THR A 41 21.22 32.02 15.44
N PRO A 42 20.28 32.83 15.95
CA PRO A 42 19.12 32.32 16.63
C PRO A 42 18.38 31.37 15.67
N LEU A 43 18.02 30.19 16.17
CA LEU A 43 17.13 29.30 15.42
C LEU A 43 15.87 30.09 15.08
N MET A 44 15.56 30.22 13.80
CA MET A 44 14.37 30.95 13.37
C MET A 44 13.14 30.34 14.05
N ASP A 45 12.26 31.22 14.48
CA ASP A 45 10.99 30.90 15.08
C ASP A 45 10.25 29.90 14.15
N LYS A 46 9.66 28.82 14.70
CA LYS A 46 9.02 27.72 13.98
C LYS A 46 7.83 28.13 13.10
N GLY A 47 7.58 29.43 12.95
CA GLY A 47 6.31 29.99 12.49
C GLY A 47 6.08 30.10 10.98
N ASN A 48 7.10 30.07 10.12
CA ASN A 48 6.91 30.34 8.68
C ASN A 48 7.85 29.51 7.82
N VAL A 49 7.46 28.27 7.53
CA VAL A 49 8.14 27.43 6.55
C VAL A 49 7.81 27.93 5.14
N LEU A 50 8.83 28.43 4.42
CA LEU A 50 8.68 28.89 3.04
C LEU A 50 8.64 27.75 2.02
N MET A 51 9.11 26.58 2.43
CA MET A 51 9.09 25.37 1.60
C MET A 51 7.66 24.85 1.47
N LYS A 52 7.21 24.61 0.24
CA LYS A 52 5.93 23.93 0.01
C LYS A 52 6.04 22.46 0.40
N VAL A 53 5.21 22.06 1.34
CA VAL A 53 5.10 20.67 1.82
C VAL A 53 3.83 20.05 1.28
N LYS A 54 3.94 18.91 0.59
CA LYS A 54 2.82 18.23 -0.01
C LYS A 54 2.27 17.18 0.94
N MET A 55 0.94 17.17 1.21
CA MET A 55 0.27 16.19 2.05
C MET A 55 0.32 14.76 1.50
N THR A 56 0.37 14.62 0.18
CA THR A 56 0.44 13.31 -0.49
C THR A 56 1.78 13.15 -1.23
N PRO A 57 2.91 12.94 -0.50
CA PRO A 57 4.25 13.01 -1.07
C PRO A 57 4.55 11.91 -2.09
N PHE A 58 3.85 10.78 -2.04
CA PHE A 58 4.00 9.70 -2.99
C PHE A 58 3.26 9.93 -4.31
N VAL A 59 2.20 10.75 -4.31
CA VAL A 59 1.42 11.02 -5.51
C VAL A 59 2.20 11.98 -6.41
N PRO A 60 2.46 11.64 -7.69
CA PRO A 60 3.21 12.50 -8.58
C PRO A 60 2.60 13.89 -8.73
N SER A 61 3.45 14.91 -8.78
CA SER A 61 3.10 16.28 -9.18
C SER A 61 3.60 16.54 -10.61
N GLY A 62 2.84 17.29 -11.39
CA GLY A 62 3.16 17.57 -12.79
C GLY A 62 2.50 16.59 -13.76
N ASN A 63 3.25 15.95 -14.65
CA ASN A 63 2.69 14.97 -15.59
C ASN A 63 2.30 13.67 -14.88
N LYS A 64 1.11 13.67 -14.27
CA LYS A 64 0.62 12.58 -13.42
C LYS A 64 0.45 11.28 -14.21
N LEU A 65 -0.16 11.36 -15.40
CA LEU A 65 -0.37 10.18 -16.25
C LEU A 65 0.95 9.51 -16.62
N GLU A 66 1.93 10.25 -17.12
CA GLU A 66 3.23 9.69 -17.53
C GLU A 66 3.92 8.98 -16.37
N ARG A 67 3.91 9.59 -15.18
CA ARG A 67 4.53 8.99 -13.99
C ARG A 67 3.77 7.79 -13.48
N CYS A 68 2.45 7.81 -13.46
CA CYS A 68 1.63 6.65 -13.10
C CYS A 68 1.87 5.50 -14.11
N MET A 69 1.93 5.80 -15.39
CA MET A 69 2.23 4.80 -16.41
C MET A 69 3.64 4.23 -16.29
N ALA A 70 4.65 5.02 -15.89
CA ALA A 70 5.99 4.51 -15.62
C ALA A 70 6.00 3.52 -14.45
N ILE A 71 5.28 3.82 -13.35
CA ILE A 71 5.12 2.94 -12.20
C ILE A 71 4.40 1.65 -12.62
N PHE A 72 3.27 1.77 -13.31
CA PHE A 72 2.51 0.63 -13.80
C PHE A 72 3.34 -0.30 -14.68
N LYS A 73 4.11 0.26 -15.62
CA LYS A 73 5.02 -0.52 -16.47
C LYS A 73 6.07 -1.29 -15.67
N MET A 74 6.56 -0.74 -14.55
CA MET A 74 7.48 -1.47 -13.66
C MET A 74 6.78 -2.63 -12.95
N GLN A 75 5.55 -2.42 -12.45
CA GLN A 75 4.75 -3.50 -11.85
C GLN A 75 4.48 -4.62 -12.87
N VAL A 76 4.03 -4.25 -14.06
CA VAL A 76 3.77 -5.18 -15.17
C VAL A 76 5.02 -5.97 -15.55
N ALA A 77 6.16 -5.31 -15.76
CA ALA A 77 7.40 -5.97 -16.12
C ALA A 77 7.90 -6.94 -15.04
N GLY A 78 7.74 -6.57 -13.76
CA GLY A 78 8.07 -7.45 -12.64
C GLY A 78 7.24 -8.73 -12.61
N LEU A 79 5.91 -8.59 -12.77
CA LEU A 79 5.00 -9.74 -12.81
C LEU A 79 5.21 -10.57 -14.09
N GLN A 80 5.36 -9.94 -15.25
CA GLN A 80 5.67 -10.63 -16.51
C GLN A 80 6.92 -11.49 -16.36
N ARG A 81 7.99 -10.93 -15.80
CA ARG A 81 9.23 -11.69 -15.57
C ARG A 81 9.01 -12.88 -14.63
N ARG A 82 8.16 -12.74 -13.62
CA ARG A 82 7.80 -13.84 -12.71
C ARG A 82 7.06 -14.95 -13.45
N ILE A 83 6.08 -14.61 -14.28
CA ILE A 83 5.33 -15.54 -15.12
C ILE A 83 6.28 -16.34 -16.03
N GLU A 84 7.16 -15.63 -16.75
CA GLU A 84 8.14 -16.23 -17.65
C GLU A 84 9.12 -17.16 -16.92
N ALA A 85 9.64 -16.74 -15.77
CA ALA A 85 10.64 -17.49 -15.02
C ALA A 85 10.07 -18.75 -14.33
N THR A 86 8.80 -18.74 -13.95
CA THR A 86 8.15 -19.88 -13.29
C THR A 86 7.49 -20.84 -14.28
N HIS A 87 7.30 -20.42 -15.54
CA HIS A 87 6.55 -21.17 -16.56
C HIS A 87 5.15 -21.59 -16.06
N CYS A 88 4.53 -20.75 -15.22
CA CYS A 88 3.22 -21.04 -14.64
C CYS A 88 2.13 -21.08 -15.72
N LYS A 89 1.08 -21.87 -15.47
CA LYS A 89 -0.06 -21.98 -16.38
C LYS A 89 -1.08 -20.87 -16.17
N CYS A 90 -1.16 -20.32 -14.96
CA CYS A 90 -2.05 -19.22 -14.61
C CYS A 90 -1.49 -18.35 -13.49
N VAL A 91 -2.05 -17.17 -13.34
CA VAL A 91 -1.89 -16.30 -12.16
C VAL A 91 -3.27 -16.13 -11.52
N VAL A 92 -3.33 -16.34 -10.21
CA VAL A 92 -4.59 -16.31 -9.45
C VAL A 92 -4.66 -15.02 -8.64
N VAL A 93 -5.74 -14.28 -8.79
CA VAL A 93 -5.97 -12.99 -8.13
C VAL A 93 -7.28 -13.02 -7.35
N GLY A 94 -7.24 -12.72 -6.06
CA GLY A 94 -8.46 -12.48 -5.28
C GLY A 94 -8.99 -11.07 -5.58
N VAL A 95 -10.21 -10.97 -6.10
CA VAL A 95 -10.81 -9.70 -6.55
C VAL A 95 -11.98 -9.36 -5.63
N SER A 96 -11.74 -8.43 -4.70
CA SER A 96 -12.75 -7.96 -3.75
C SER A 96 -13.66 -6.86 -4.33
N GLY A 97 -13.22 -6.18 -5.39
CA GLY A 97 -13.86 -4.97 -5.91
C GLY A 97 -13.34 -3.67 -5.26
N GLY A 98 -12.32 -3.76 -4.40
CA GLY A 98 -11.59 -2.61 -3.85
C GLY A 98 -10.41 -2.19 -4.72
N LEU A 99 -9.82 -1.03 -4.40
CA LEU A 99 -8.74 -0.39 -5.17
C LEU A 99 -7.51 -1.30 -5.36
N ASP A 100 -7.07 -1.99 -4.30
CA ASP A 100 -5.84 -2.78 -4.34
C ASP A 100 -5.96 -4.01 -5.24
N SER A 101 -7.08 -4.74 -5.12
CA SER A 101 -7.37 -5.88 -5.97
C SER A 101 -7.62 -5.47 -7.42
N THR A 102 -8.20 -4.30 -7.63
CA THR A 102 -8.37 -3.70 -8.96
C THR A 102 -7.01 -3.41 -9.60
N LEU A 103 -6.10 -2.73 -8.91
CA LEU A 103 -4.76 -2.47 -9.43
C LEU A 103 -4.01 -3.78 -9.73
N ALA A 104 -4.06 -4.76 -8.83
CA ALA A 104 -3.44 -6.06 -9.05
C ALA A 104 -4.01 -6.80 -10.27
N LEU A 105 -5.32 -6.70 -10.49
CA LEU A 105 -5.97 -7.29 -11.65
C LEU A 105 -5.56 -6.60 -12.97
N LEU A 106 -5.51 -5.25 -13.00
CA LEU A 106 -5.05 -4.48 -14.15
C LEU A 106 -3.58 -4.82 -14.50
N VAL A 107 -2.70 -4.89 -13.49
CA VAL A 107 -1.30 -5.30 -13.66
C VAL A 107 -1.21 -6.72 -14.22
N SER A 108 -2.03 -7.65 -13.70
CA SER A 108 -2.04 -9.06 -14.14
C SER A 108 -2.51 -9.20 -15.58
N ALA A 109 -3.61 -8.53 -15.96
CA ALA A 109 -4.13 -8.53 -17.32
C ALA A 109 -3.09 -8.00 -18.32
N GLN A 110 -2.44 -6.89 -17.99
CA GLN A 110 -1.40 -6.31 -18.86
C GLN A 110 -0.14 -7.16 -18.92
N ALA A 111 0.28 -7.78 -17.81
CA ALA A 111 1.45 -8.65 -17.80
C ALA A 111 1.25 -9.90 -18.65
N VAL A 112 0.07 -10.52 -18.58
CA VAL A 112 -0.32 -11.67 -19.40
C VAL A 112 -0.40 -11.29 -20.89
N LYS A 113 -1.02 -10.13 -21.21
CA LYS A 113 -1.05 -9.56 -22.57
C LYS A 113 0.35 -9.37 -23.14
N ASN A 114 1.26 -8.77 -22.34
CA ASN A 114 2.65 -8.51 -22.75
C ASN A 114 3.47 -9.81 -22.93
N ALA A 115 3.16 -10.85 -22.15
CA ALA A 115 3.76 -12.18 -22.29
C ALA A 115 3.23 -12.96 -23.50
N GLY A 116 2.27 -12.42 -24.24
CA GLY A 116 1.64 -13.09 -25.38
C GLY A 116 0.77 -14.30 -25.00
N LEU A 117 0.29 -14.34 -23.75
CA LEU A 117 -0.54 -15.41 -23.23
C LEU A 117 -2.04 -15.06 -23.36
N PRO A 118 -2.94 -16.06 -23.39
CA PRO A 118 -4.38 -15.82 -23.38
C PRO A 118 -4.81 -15.04 -22.12
N SER A 119 -5.79 -14.15 -22.24
CA SER A 119 -6.34 -13.39 -21.11
C SER A 119 -6.86 -14.27 -19.99
N THR A 120 -7.39 -15.45 -20.32
CA THR A 120 -7.84 -16.48 -19.37
C THR A 120 -6.71 -17.09 -18.52
N THR A 121 -5.44 -16.78 -18.81
CA THR A 121 -4.31 -17.08 -17.93
C THR A 121 -4.43 -16.34 -16.60
N VAL A 122 -5.16 -15.21 -16.54
CA VAL A 122 -5.55 -14.56 -15.30
C VAL A 122 -6.81 -15.24 -14.77
N VAL A 123 -6.71 -15.91 -13.64
CA VAL A 123 -7.84 -16.50 -12.90
C VAL A 123 -8.22 -15.51 -11.80
N GLY A 124 -9.29 -14.77 -12.03
CA GLY A 124 -9.84 -13.83 -11.05
C GLY A 124 -10.93 -14.47 -10.21
N ILE A 125 -10.81 -14.42 -8.89
CA ILE A 125 -11.76 -15.07 -7.99
C ILE A 125 -12.37 -14.03 -7.05
N THR A 126 -13.70 -13.85 -7.14
CA THR A 126 -14.44 -13.15 -6.09
C THR A 126 -14.95 -14.14 -5.06
N MET A 127 -14.76 -13.82 -3.78
CA MET A 127 -15.04 -14.74 -2.68
C MET A 127 -16.00 -14.10 -1.66
N PRO A 128 -17.31 -14.05 -1.96
CA PRO A 128 -18.29 -13.45 -1.06
C PRO A 128 -18.26 -14.12 0.32
N GLY A 129 -18.16 -13.27 1.34
CA GLY A 129 -18.27 -13.63 2.75
C GLY A 129 -19.41 -12.86 3.41
N PHE A 130 -19.36 -12.72 4.74
CA PHE A 130 -20.45 -12.11 5.51
C PHE A 130 -20.55 -10.59 5.32
N GLY A 131 -19.45 -9.92 4.95
CA GLY A 131 -19.37 -8.46 4.77
C GLY A 131 -19.42 -7.97 3.32
N THR A 132 -19.50 -8.88 2.35
CA THR A 132 -19.43 -8.50 0.94
C THR A 132 -20.73 -7.81 0.49
N THR A 133 -20.59 -6.63 -0.12
CA THR A 133 -21.73 -5.89 -0.66
C THR A 133 -22.03 -6.27 -2.12
N ASN A 134 -23.28 -6.06 -2.56
CA ASN A 134 -23.63 -6.30 -3.96
C ASN A 134 -22.85 -5.39 -4.92
N ARG A 135 -22.55 -4.16 -4.54
CA ARG A 135 -21.82 -3.19 -5.36
C ARG A 135 -20.41 -3.68 -5.66
N THR A 136 -19.64 -4.01 -4.64
CA THR A 136 -18.26 -4.48 -4.79
C THR A 136 -18.18 -5.80 -5.54
N LYS A 137 -19.13 -6.71 -5.27
CA LYS A 137 -19.25 -7.98 -6.00
C LYS A 137 -19.53 -7.76 -7.50
N ASN A 138 -20.47 -6.88 -7.84
CA ASN A 138 -20.80 -6.59 -9.23
C ASN A 138 -19.60 -5.94 -9.96
N ASN A 139 -18.93 -4.98 -9.32
CA ASN A 139 -17.74 -4.32 -9.87
C ASN A 139 -16.63 -5.32 -10.15
N SER A 140 -16.35 -6.23 -9.20
CA SER A 140 -15.31 -7.24 -9.39
C SER A 140 -15.63 -8.20 -10.55
N THR A 141 -16.86 -8.68 -10.61
CA THR A 141 -17.30 -9.63 -11.66
C THR A 141 -17.27 -8.98 -13.04
N GLU A 142 -17.79 -7.76 -13.16
CA GLU A 142 -17.85 -7.06 -14.44
C GLU A 142 -16.44 -6.64 -14.93
N LEU A 143 -15.57 -6.18 -14.03
CA LEU A 143 -14.19 -5.85 -14.38
C LEU A 143 -13.43 -7.09 -14.90
N MET A 144 -13.54 -8.23 -14.21
CA MET A 144 -12.92 -9.49 -14.66
C MET A 144 -13.43 -9.91 -16.03
N ARG A 145 -14.74 -9.78 -16.28
CA ARG A 145 -15.36 -10.10 -17.58
C ARG A 145 -14.82 -9.20 -18.70
N LEU A 146 -14.74 -7.89 -18.45
CA LEU A 146 -14.28 -6.91 -19.44
C LEU A 146 -12.77 -7.07 -19.75
N LEU A 147 -11.98 -7.51 -18.79
CA LEU A 147 -10.56 -7.83 -18.99
C LEU A 147 -10.34 -9.21 -19.63
N GLY A 148 -11.41 -9.99 -19.85
CA GLY A 148 -11.35 -11.33 -20.45
C GLY A 148 -10.71 -12.39 -19.55
N CYS A 149 -10.70 -12.20 -18.24
CA CYS A 149 -10.17 -13.15 -17.28
C CYS A 149 -11.03 -14.42 -17.17
N ASP A 150 -10.45 -15.52 -16.70
CA ASP A 150 -11.22 -16.64 -16.16
C ASP A 150 -11.84 -16.19 -14.81
N SER A 151 -13.11 -15.81 -14.87
CA SER A 151 -13.83 -15.20 -13.75
C SER A 151 -14.58 -16.25 -12.95
N ARG A 152 -14.31 -16.34 -11.66
CA ARG A 152 -14.93 -17.32 -10.76
C ARG A 152 -15.52 -16.63 -9.52
N GLU A 153 -16.63 -17.22 -9.03
CA GLU A 153 -17.21 -16.88 -7.74
C GLU A 153 -17.17 -18.10 -6.82
N ILE A 154 -16.54 -17.95 -5.65
CA ILE A 154 -16.46 -19.01 -4.64
C ILE A 154 -16.85 -18.42 -3.30
N SER A 155 -18.04 -18.77 -2.79
CA SER A 155 -18.49 -18.31 -1.47
C SER A 155 -17.71 -19.01 -0.37
N ILE A 156 -17.23 -18.21 0.62
CA ILE A 156 -16.52 -18.71 1.80
C ILE A 156 -17.46 -19.01 2.98
N ALA A 157 -18.74 -18.65 2.89
CA ALA A 157 -19.64 -18.66 4.04
C ALA A 157 -19.81 -20.02 4.71
N ALA A 158 -19.91 -21.10 3.90
CA ALA A 158 -20.09 -22.45 4.44
C ALA A 158 -18.82 -22.95 5.16
N SER A 159 -17.65 -22.79 4.54
CA SER A 159 -16.35 -23.18 5.10
C SER A 159 -16.04 -22.43 6.39
N VAL A 160 -16.27 -21.12 6.42
CA VAL A 160 -16.05 -20.29 7.60
C VAL A 160 -16.99 -20.71 8.74
N ARG A 161 -18.27 -21.00 8.48
CA ARG A 161 -19.19 -21.51 9.51
C ARG A 161 -18.75 -22.86 10.07
N GLN A 162 -18.30 -23.76 9.21
CA GLN A 162 -17.74 -25.04 9.67
C GLN A 162 -16.52 -24.79 10.57
N HIS A 163 -15.61 -23.90 10.15
CA HIS A 163 -14.44 -23.55 10.95
C HIS A 163 -14.81 -22.89 12.28
N PHE A 164 -15.80 -22.01 12.33
CA PHE A 164 -16.34 -21.45 13.58
C PHE A 164 -16.83 -22.55 14.53
N ALA A 165 -17.60 -23.52 14.00
CA ALA A 165 -18.08 -24.66 14.78
C ALA A 165 -16.91 -25.48 15.35
N ASP A 166 -15.88 -25.74 14.55
CA ASP A 166 -14.72 -26.56 14.93
C ASP A 166 -13.89 -25.91 16.07
N ILE A 167 -13.78 -24.57 16.07
CA ILE A 167 -13.01 -23.84 17.11
C ILE A 167 -13.86 -23.27 18.23
N GLY A 168 -15.20 -23.45 18.18
CA GLY A 168 -16.10 -22.92 19.19
C GLY A 168 -16.32 -21.40 19.13
N GLN A 169 -16.15 -20.77 17.95
CA GLN A 169 -16.42 -19.35 17.75
C GLN A 169 -17.91 -19.14 17.55
N ASP A 170 -18.50 -18.20 18.30
CA ASP A 170 -19.88 -17.76 18.10
C ASP A 170 -19.94 -16.79 16.90
N GLU A 171 -20.76 -17.10 15.89
CA GLU A 171 -20.94 -16.27 14.69
C GLU A 171 -21.50 -14.87 15.02
N SER A 172 -22.17 -14.70 16.16
CA SER A 172 -22.68 -13.39 16.61
C SER A 172 -21.59 -12.46 17.19
N VAL A 173 -20.41 -13.02 17.54
CA VAL A 173 -19.29 -12.26 18.12
C VAL A 173 -18.36 -11.81 16.99
N HIS A 174 -18.47 -10.55 16.60
CA HIS A 174 -17.72 -9.94 15.50
C HIS A 174 -16.35 -9.40 15.98
N ASP A 175 -15.50 -10.29 16.43
CA ASP A 175 -14.15 -9.99 16.93
C ASP A 175 -13.07 -10.24 15.87
N VAL A 176 -11.80 -10.09 16.26
CA VAL A 176 -10.65 -10.35 15.39
C VAL A 176 -10.61 -11.79 14.86
N THR A 177 -11.15 -12.77 15.61
CA THR A 177 -11.24 -14.17 15.17
C THR A 177 -12.21 -14.30 14.01
N TYR A 178 -13.39 -13.68 14.15
CA TYR A 178 -14.40 -13.63 13.10
C TYR A 178 -13.87 -13.06 11.78
N GLU A 179 -13.12 -11.95 11.84
CA GLU A 179 -12.53 -11.33 10.66
C GLU A 179 -11.40 -12.19 10.07
N ASN A 180 -10.48 -12.66 10.91
CA ASN A 180 -9.31 -13.40 10.46
C ASN A 180 -9.64 -14.77 9.85
N CYS A 181 -10.69 -15.44 10.32
CA CYS A 181 -11.14 -16.70 9.73
C CYS A 181 -11.57 -16.50 8.27
N GLN A 182 -12.31 -15.43 7.98
CA GLN A 182 -12.72 -15.12 6.61
C GLN A 182 -11.53 -14.78 5.71
N ALA A 183 -10.58 -13.98 6.20
CA ALA A 183 -9.40 -13.60 5.43
C ALA A 183 -8.50 -14.82 5.13
N ARG A 184 -8.31 -15.73 6.08
CA ARG A 184 -7.53 -16.97 5.87
C ARG A 184 -8.22 -17.94 4.93
N GLU A 185 -9.54 -18.10 5.01
CA GLU A 185 -10.30 -18.94 4.11
C GLU A 185 -10.14 -18.48 2.64
N ARG A 186 -10.24 -17.17 2.39
CA ARG A 186 -9.97 -16.62 1.06
C ARG A 186 -8.57 -16.96 0.57
N THR A 187 -7.57 -16.79 1.42
CA THR A 187 -6.17 -17.10 1.06
C THR A 187 -5.98 -18.59 0.78
N GLN A 188 -6.56 -19.47 1.58
CA GLN A 188 -6.51 -20.92 1.37
C GLN A 188 -7.08 -21.29 0.00
N ILE A 189 -8.26 -20.78 -0.34
CA ILE A 189 -8.89 -21.05 -1.65
C ILE A 189 -7.97 -20.58 -2.80
N LEU A 190 -7.41 -19.38 -2.72
CA LEU A 190 -6.51 -18.86 -3.75
C LEU A 190 -5.28 -19.74 -3.93
N MET A 191 -4.66 -20.17 -2.84
CA MET A 191 -3.47 -21.02 -2.85
C MET A 191 -3.76 -22.41 -3.44
N ASP A 192 -4.90 -23.01 -3.05
CA ASP A 192 -5.28 -24.35 -3.50
C ASP A 192 -5.71 -24.34 -4.98
N VAL A 193 -6.40 -23.29 -5.44
CA VAL A 193 -6.68 -23.11 -6.87
C VAL A 193 -5.38 -22.94 -7.67
N ALA A 194 -4.45 -22.14 -7.18
CA ALA A 194 -3.15 -21.98 -7.83
C ALA A 194 -2.38 -23.31 -7.93
N ASN A 195 -2.38 -24.12 -6.87
CA ASN A 195 -1.77 -25.45 -6.88
C ASN A 195 -2.45 -26.39 -7.88
N LYS A 196 -3.79 -26.44 -7.87
CA LYS A 196 -4.58 -27.30 -8.74
C LYS A 196 -4.32 -27.01 -10.21
N GLU A 197 -4.16 -25.74 -10.56
CA GLU A 197 -4.05 -25.30 -11.94
C GLU A 197 -2.61 -25.05 -12.41
N GLY A 198 -1.63 -25.23 -11.53
CA GLY A 198 -0.21 -25.04 -11.84
C GLY A 198 0.18 -23.58 -12.01
N GLY A 199 -0.41 -22.73 -11.19
CA GLY A 199 -0.17 -21.30 -11.16
C GLY A 199 0.41 -20.80 -9.84
N PHE A 200 0.34 -19.50 -9.65
CA PHE A 200 0.69 -18.85 -8.38
C PHE A 200 -0.25 -17.69 -8.05
N VAL A 201 -0.36 -17.38 -6.75
CA VAL A 201 -1.18 -16.28 -6.26
C VAL A 201 -0.44 -14.95 -6.38
N VAL A 202 -1.12 -13.96 -6.99
CA VAL A 202 -0.70 -12.56 -7.03
C VAL A 202 -1.35 -11.82 -5.87
N GLY A 203 -0.53 -11.31 -4.95
CA GLY A 203 -0.98 -10.54 -3.79
C GLY A 203 -1.38 -9.12 -4.13
N THR A 204 -2.34 -8.62 -3.40
CA THR A 204 -2.96 -7.31 -3.58
C THR A 204 -2.55 -6.28 -2.53
N GLY A 205 -2.01 -6.70 -1.38
CA GLY A 205 -1.65 -5.83 -0.26
C GLY A 205 -0.67 -4.73 -0.65
N ASP A 206 -0.93 -3.52 -0.19
CA ASP A 206 -0.17 -2.32 -0.51
C ASP A 206 0.90 -1.96 0.54
N LEU A 207 1.73 -0.96 0.25
CA LEU A 207 2.82 -0.51 1.11
C LEU A 207 2.31 0.04 2.46
N SER A 208 1.19 0.75 2.47
CA SER A 208 0.64 1.37 3.69
C SER A 208 0.08 0.32 4.64
N GLU A 209 -0.60 -0.68 4.10
CA GLU A 209 -1.07 -1.85 4.86
C GLU A 209 0.11 -2.63 5.46
N LEU A 210 1.16 -2.87 4.68
CA LEU A 210 2.38 -3.51 5.15
C LEU A 210 3.11 -2.68 6.22
N ALA A 211 3.14 -1.36 6.09
CA ALA A 211 3.74 -0.48 7.08
C ALA A 211 3.00 -0.54 8.42
N LEU A 212 1.66 -0.48 8.39
CA LEU A 212 0.81 -0.55 9.58
C LEU A 212 0.61 -1.97 10.12
N GLY A 213 0.99 -3.00 9.34
CA GLY A 213 0.59 -4.38 9.61
C GLY A 213 -0.94 -4.55 9.64
N TRP A 214 -1.65 -3.76 8.83
CA TRP A 214 -3.10 -3.82 8.67
C TRP A 214 -3.46 -4.90 7.66
N CYS A 215 -3.29 -6.12 8.07
CA CYS A 215 -3.59 -7.33 7.31
C CYS A 215 -3.69 -8.51 8.28
N THR A 216 -4.41 -9.54 7.89
CA THR A 216 -4.46 -10.80 8.63
C THR A 216 -3.19 -11.60 8.39
N TYR A 217 -2.44 -11.88 9.47
CA TYR A 217 -1.26 -12.73 9.38
C TYR A 217 -1.62 -14.13 8.84
N ASN A 218 -0.86 -14.60 7.86
CA ASN A 218 -1.14 -15.83 7.12
C ASN A 218 -2.55 -15.85 6.47
N GLY A 219 -3.02 -14.68 6.08
CA GLY A 219 -4.25 -14.48 5.33
C GLY A 219 -3.96 -13.61 4.11
N ASP A 220 -4.67 -12.50 3.98
CA ASP A 220 -4.55 -11.54 2.87
C ASP A 220 -3.14 -10.95 2.70
N HIS A 221 -2.28 -11.02 3.73
CA HIS A 221 -0.90 -10.57 3.62
C HIS A 221 0.03 -11.57 2.89
N MET A 222 -0.43 -12.80 2.61
CA MET A 222 0.38 -13.86 2.00
C MET A 222 0.05 -14.05 0.52
N SER A 223 1.10 -14.19 -0.29
CA SER A 223 1.02 -14.57 -1.70
C SER A 223 2.39 -15.06 -2.18
N MET A 224 2.44 -15.63 -3.38
CA MET A 224 3.71 -16.06 -3.98
C MET A 224 4.45 -14.90 -4.66
N TYR A 225 3.73 -13.85 -5.06
CA TYR A 225 4.27 -12.59 -5.59
C TYR A 225 3.24 -11.48 -5.39
N ALA A 226 3.66 -10.29 -4.99
CA ALA A 226 2.74 -9.18 -4.76
C ALA A 226 3.14 -7.94 -5.55
N VAL A 227 2.19 -7.39 -6.29
CA VAL A 227 2.45 -6.28 -7.23
C VAL A 227 2.37 -4.90 -6.59
N ASN A 228 1.71 -4.77 -5.43
CA ASN A 228 1.46 -3.48 -4.78
C ASN A 228 2.36 -3.22 -3.55
N THR A 229 3.29 -4.11 -3.20
CA THR A 229 4.12 -4.00 -1.98
C THR A 229 4.92 -2.71 -1.84
N SER A 230 5.14 -1.99 -2.93
CA SER A 230 5.86 -0.73 -2.98
C SER A 230 4.97 0.47 -3.34
N ILE A 231 3.66 0.27 -3.40
CA ILE A 231 2.67 1.28 -3.76
C ILE A 231 1.88 1.66 -2.51
N PRO A 232 2.01 2.89 -1.98
CA PRO A 232 1.19 3.32 -0.84
C PRO A 232 -0.26 3.60 -1.25
N LYS A 233 -1.19 3.52 -0.31
CA LYS A 233 -2.64 3.63 -0.52
C LYS A 233 -3.04 4.88 -1.31
N THR A 234 -2.44 6.02 -0.99
CA THR A 234 -2.70 7.28 -1.72
C THR A 234 -2.29 7.22 -3.19
N LEU A 235 -1.24 6.47 -3.50
CA LEU A 235 -0.79 6.25 -4.88
C LEU A 235 -1.61 5.18 -5.60
N VAL A 236 -2.11 4.14 -4.90
CA VAL A 236 -2.99 3.12 -5.48
C VAL A 236 -4.21 3.78 -6.14
N ARG A 237 -4.91 4.67 -5.43
CA ARG A 237 -6.07 5.40 -5.98
C ARG A 237 -5.71 6.18 -7.25
N SER A 238 -4.56 6.85 -7.24
CA SER A 238 -4.08 7.59 -8.42
C SER A 238 -3.75 6.67 -9.59
N LEU A 239 -3.12 5.52 -9.33
CA LEU A 239 -2.78 4.54 -10.36
C LEU A 239 -4.04 3.92 -10.96
N VAL A 240 -5.00 3.48 -10.13
CA VAL A 240 -6.27 2.90 -10.62
C VAL A 240 -6.98 3.86 -11.55
N ASN A 241 -7.05 5.16 -11.19
CA ASN A 241 -7.65 6.18 -12.03
C ASN A 241 -6.92 6.34 -13.37
N GLU A 242 -5.62 6.68 -13.33
CA GLU A 242 -4.86 7.02 -14.55
C GLU A 242 -4.68 5.78 -15.46
N VAL A 243 -4.39 4.61 -14.86
CA VAL A 243 -4.16 3.36 -15.60
C VAL A 243 -5.47 2.80 -16.15
N GLY A 244 -6.56 2.81 -15.39
CA GLY A 244 -7.85 2.30 -15.83
C GLY A 244 -8.34 3.05 -17.08
N HIS A 245 -8.32 4.38 -17.05
CA HIS A 245 -8.68 5.19 -18.20
C HIS A 245 -7.73 5.02 -19.40
N PHE A 246 -6.43 4.84 -19.15
CA PHE A 246 -5.47 4.53 -20.21
C PHE A 246 -5.77 3.17 -20.86
N MET A 247 -6.04 2.13 -20.07
CA MET A 247 -6.32 0.78 -20.56
C MET A 247 -7.64 0.71 -21.35
N GLU A 248 -8.64 1.55 -21.01
CA GLU A 248 -9.85 1.74 -21.81
C GLU A 248 -9.50 2.10 -23.25
N VAL A 249 -8.59 3.06 -23.45
CA VAL A 249 -8.12 3.50 -24.76
C VAL A 249 -7.22 2.46 -25.43
N ASP A 250 -6.44 1.69 -24.66
CA ASP A 250 -5.52 0.65 -25.16
C ASP A 250 -6.22 -0.69 -25.48
N GLY A 251 -7.55 -0.71 -25.52
CA GLY A 251 -8.35 -1.81 -26.01
C GLY A 251 -9.11 -2.65 -24.99
N PHE A 252 -9.10 -2.26 -23.72
CA PHE A 252 -9.98 -2.88 -22.70
C PHE A 252 -11.28 -2.05 -22.56
N VAL A 253 -12.09 -2.05 -23.63
CA VAL A 253 -13.27 -1.19 -23.74
C VAL A 253 -14.35 -1.50 -22.71
N GLY A 254 -14.88 -0.47 -22.08
CA GLY A 254 -15.98 -0.55 -21.10
C GLY A 254 -15.54 -0.60 -19.64
N ILE A 255 -14.22 -0.56 -19.35
CA ILE A 255 -13.74 -0.64 -17.96
C ILE A 255 -13.82 0.72 -17.23
N ALA A 256 -13.75 1.85 -17.93
CA ALA A 256 -13.69 3.16 -17.30
C ALA A 256 -14.86 3.45 -16.34
N PRO A 257 -16.14 3.19 -16.67
CA PRO A 257 -17.23 3.42 -15.73
C PRO A 257 -17.14 2.54 -14.46
N ILE A 258 -16.59 1.32 -14.58
CA ILE A 258 -16.39 0.44 -13.43
C ILE A 258 -15.24 0.96 -12.55
N ILE A 259 -14.18 1.47 -13.16
CA ILE A 259 -13.07 2.10 -12.45
C ILE A 259 -13.56 3.31 -11.66
N ASP A 260 -14.38 4.17 -12.25
CA ASP A 260 -14.96 5.35 -11.59
C ASP A 260 -15.82 4.94 -10.38
N ASP A 261 -16.67 3.91 -10.52
CA ASP A 261 -17.48 3.40 -9.41
C ASP A 261 -16.65 2.79 -8.28
N ILE A 262 -15.54 2.09 -8.61
CA ILE A 262 -14.61 1.56 -7.63
C ILE A 262 -13.90 2.70 -6.86
N ILE A 263 -13.48 3.74 -7.55
CA ILE A 263 -12.83 4.92 -6.96
C ILE A 263 -13.77 5.63 -5.99
N ASP A 264 -15.06 5.71 -6.30
CA ASP A 264 -16.08 6.34 -5.48
C ASP A 264 -16.55 5.48 -4.30
N THR A 265 -16.10 4.21 -4.22
CA THR A 265 -16.42 3.31 -3.13
C THR A 265 -15.50 3.57 -1.93
N PRO A 266 -16.04 3.73 -0.68
CA PRO A 266 -15.21 3.86 0.52
C PRO A 266 -14.34 2.64 0.77
N VAL A 267 -13.11 2.86 1.27
CA VAL A 267 -12.19 1.78 1.62
C VAL A 267 -12.71 1.03 2.85
N SER A 268 -12.94 -0.28 2.69
CA SER A 268 -13.44 -1.17 3.75
C SER A 268 -12.81 -2.56 3.61
N PRO A 269 -12.52 -3.26 4.73
CA PRO A 269 -12.08 -4.65 4.69
C PRO A 269 -13.21 -5.63 4.34
N GLU A 270 -14.48 -5.20 4.36
CA GLU A 270 -15.68 -6.02 4.06
C GLU A 270 -15.73 -7.36 4.79
N LEU A 271 -15.33 -7.35 6.05
CA LEU A 271 -15.31 -8.55 6.91
C LEU A 271 -16.51 -8.61 7.87
N LEU A 272 -17.07 -7.45 8.24
CA LEU A 272 -18.27 -7.33 9.07
C LEU A 272 -19.53 -7.24 8.20
N PRO A 273 -20.65 -7.83 8.66
CA PRO A 273 -21.93 -7.70 7.97
C PRO A 273 -22.29 -6.22 7.73
N PRO A 274 -22.88 -5.88 6.57
CA PRO A 274 -23.32 -4.50 6.32
C PRO A 274 -24.40 -4.08 7.29
N ASN A 275 -24.56 -2.76 7.46
CA ASN A 275 -25.65 -2.19 8.23
C ASN A 275 -27.02 -2.62 7.64
N PRO A 276 -28.12 -2.52 8.42
CA PRO A 276 -29.47 -2.88 7.96
C PRO A 276 -29.92 -2.10 6.70
N ASP A 277 -29.35 -0.92 6.45
CA ASP A 277 -29.60 -0.10 5.27
C ASP A 277 -28.73 -0.46 4.06
N GLY A 278 -27.88 -1.50 4.19
CA GLY A 278 -26.96 -1.96 3.15
C GLY A 278 -25.67 -1.14 3.04
N THR A 279 -25.43 -0.17 3.93
CA THR A 279 -24.18 0.59 3.96
C THR A 279 -23.05 -0.20 4.62
N ILE A 280 -21.81 0.19 4.32
CA ILE A 280 -20.60 -0.42 4.88
C ILE A 280 -20.56 -0.17 6.39
N ALA A 281 -20.52 -1.25 7.19
CA ALA A 281 -20.51 -1.17 8.64
C ALA A 281 -19.15 -0.73 9.22
N GLN A 282 -18.06 -1.04 8.53
CA GLN A 282 -16.70 -0.75 8.99
C GLN A 282 -15.90 -0.02 7.90
N LYS A 283 -15.49 1.20 8.20
CA LYS A 283 -14.48 1.89 7.37
C LYS A 283 -13.11 1.69 7.99
N THR A 284 -12.14 1.33 7.16
CA THR A 284 -10.75 1.12 7.61
C THR A 284 -10.21 2.35 8.34
N GLU A 285 -10.45 3.54 7.81
CA GLU A 285 -9.94 4.79 8.36
C GLU A 285 -10.54 5.18 9.73
N ASP A 286 -11.72 4.67 10.08
CA ASP A 286 -12.30 4.87 11.42
C ASP A 286 -11.48 4.13 12.51
N THR A 287 -10.84 3.02 12.13
CA THR A 287 -10.06 2.17 13.04
C THR A 287 -8.57 2.54 13.09
N VAL A 288 -7.96 2.78 11.93
CA VAL A 288 -6.51 3.03 11.85
C VAL A 288 -6.16 4.49 11.55
N GLY A 289 -7.10 5.32 11.14
CA GLY A 289 -6.88 6.69 10.73
C GLY A 289 -6.68 6.85 9.23
N SER A 290 -6.63 8.09 8.78
CA SER A 290 -6.49 8.41 7.36
C SER A 290 -5.17 7.95 6.78
N TYR A 291 -5.22 7.23 5.67
CA TYR A 291 -4.02 6.83 4.90
C TYR A 291 -3.22 8.02 4.38
N ILE A 292 -3.82 9.19 4.23
CA ILE A 292 -3.10 10.42 3.85
C ILE A 292 -2.05 10.76 4.91
N LEU A 293 -2.43 10.69 6.20
CA LEU A 293 -1.52 10.92 7.31
C LEU A 293 -0.47 9.81 7.42
N HIS A 294 -0.87 8.55 7.30
CA HIS A 294 0.06 7.42 7.40
C HIS A 294 1.11 7.43 6.30
N ASP A 295 0.70 7.70 5.07
CA ASP A 295 1.63 7.79 3.94
C ASP A 295 2.58 8.99 4.09
N PHE A 296 2.10 10.11 4.65
CA PHE A 296 2.94 11.23 4.99
C PHE A 296 4.00 10.85 6.02
N PHE A 297 3.61 10.23 7.14
CA PHE A 297 4.53 9.80 8.18
C PHE A 297 5.55 8.78 7.64
N LEU A 298 5.08 7.79 6.90
CA LEU A 298 5.91 6.77 6.28
C LEU A 298 6.98 7.37 5.35
N TYR A 299 6.58 8.32 4.51
CA TYR A 299 7.46 8.95 3.55
C TYR A 299 8.60 9.72 4.22
N TYR A 300 8.26 10.62 5.12
CA TYR A 300 9.27 11.49 5.74
C TYR A 300 10.16 10.74 6.73
N THR A 301 9.63 9.74 7.41
CA THR A 301 10.43 8.85 8.27
C THR A 301 11.43 8.03 7.47
N LEU A 302 10.99 7.29 6.46
CA LEU A 302 11.87 6.35 5.76
C LEU A 302 12.70 7.00 4.66
N ARG A 303 12.17 8.02 3.98
CA ARG A 303 12.89 8.68 2.88
C ARG A 303 13.93 9.68 3.36
N TYR A 304 13.69 10.32 4.48
CA TYR A 304 14.54 11.40 4.98
C TYR A 304 15.10 11.19 6.39
N GLY A 305 14.71 10.11 7.07
CA GLY A 305 15.18 9.80 8.43
C GLY A 305 14.80 10.88 9.44
N MET A 306 13.64 11.52 9.25
CA MET A 306 13.14 12.54 10.19
C MET A 306 12.63 11.89 11.47
N SER A 307 12.86 12.57 12.60
CA SER A 307 12.31 12.14 13.89
C SER A 307 10.77 12.29 13.93
N PRO A 308 10.08 11.60 14.85
CA PRO A 308 8.65 11.77 15.00
C PRO A 308 8.21 13.23 15.20
N GLU A 309 8.95 14.00 15.98
CA GLU A 309 8.65 15.42 16.23
C GLU A 309 8.79 16.25 14.95
N GLU A 310 9.87 16.02 14.17
CA GLU A 310 10.08 16.71 12.90
C GLU A 310 8.97 16.37 11.89
N VAL A 311 8.55 15.10 11.83
CA VAL A 311 7.46 14.64 10.95
C VAL A 311 6.12 15.25 11.38
N ASN A 312 5.87 15.34 12.68
CA ASN A 312 4.66 15.94 13.24
C ASN A 312 4.53 17.42 12.86
N GLU A 313 5.55 18.21 13.16
CA GLU A 313 5.58 19.64 12.84
C GLU A 313 5.47 19.90 11.33
N LEU A 314 6.14 19.07 10.54
CA LEU A 314 6.05 19.15 9.07
C LEU A 314 4.66 18.79 8.56
N CYS A 315 3.96 17.82 9.18
CA CYS A 315 2.60 17.45 8.83
C CYS A 315 1.62 18.57 9.15
N LYS A 316 1.71 19.16 10.33
CA LYS A 316 0.91 20.32 10.72
C LYS A 316 1.11 21.51 9.75
N GLU A 317 2.35 21.74 9.33
CA GLU A 317 2.64 22.75 8.32
C GLU A 317 2.04 22.40 6.93
N ALA A 318 2.14 21.15 6.50
CA ALA A 318 1.55 20.70 5.25
C ALA A 318 0.02 20.87 5.22
N VAL A 319 -0.65 20.62 6.35
CA VAL A 319 -2.09 20.88 6.50
C VAL A 319 -2.39 22.36 6.42
N ARG A 320 -1.62 23.23 7.11
CA ARG A 320 -1.79 24.70 7.04
C ARG A 320 -1.62 25.26 5.63
N GLN A 321 -0.78 24.62 4.80
CA GLN A 321 -0.56 25.02 3.40
C GLN A 321 -1.58 24.41 2.42
N SER A 322 -2.46 23.53 2.87
CA SER A 322 -3.39 22.80 2.03
C SER A 322 -4.78 23.41 2.05
N ASP A 323 -5.38 23.57 0.89
CA ASP A 323 -6.81 23.92 0.74
C ASP A 323 -7.72 22.67 0.71
N GLU A 324 -7.12 21.46 0.55
CA GLU A 324 -7.82 20.21 0.34
C GLU A 324 -7.97 19.39 1.65
N TYR A 325 -6.97 19.46 2.54
CA TYR A 325 -6.90 18.64 3.75
C TYR A 325 -7.00 19.51 4.99
N ASN A 326 -7.88 19.11 5.92
CA ASN A 326 -8.13 19.83 7.17
C ASN A 326 -8.13 18.84 8.34
N PHE A 327 -6.93 18.52 8.84
CA PHE A 327 -6.74 17.72 10.05
C PHE A 327 -6.38 18.65 11.22
N SER A 328 -7.02 18.44 12.36
CA SER A 328 -6.63 19.14 13.59
C SER A 328 -5.28 18.63 14.11
N ASP A 329 -4.56 19.46 14.86
CA ASP A 329 -3.29 19.07 15.49
C ASP A 329 -3.46 17.82 16.36
N SER A 330 -4.57 17.72 17.09
CA SER A 330 -4.87 16.56 17.93
C SER A 330 -5.14 15.27 17.15
N GLU A 331 -5.70 15.36 15.95
CA GLU A 331 -5.85 14.21 15.05
C GLU A 331 -4.48 13.76 14.51
N ILE A 332 -3.64 14.71 14.11
CA ILE A 332 -2.27 14.41 13.65
C ILE A 332 -1.49 13.72 14.76
N ASP A 333 -1.50 14.24 15.98
CA ASP A 333 -0.81 13.68 17.13
C ASP A 333 -1.31 12.26 17.47
N LYS A 334 -2.65 12.07 17.47
CA LYS A 334 -3.29 10.75 17.71
C LYS A 334 -2.84 9.72 16.67
N TRP A 335 -2.98 10.05 15.39
CA TRP A 335 -2.73 9.10 14.32
C TRP A 335 -1.23 8.86 14.08
N GLN A 336 -0.39 9.81 14.39
CA GLN A 336 1.05 9.61 14.40
C GLN A 336 1.47 8.58 15.45
N LYS A 337 0.93 8.68 16.67
CA LYS A 337 1.18 7.70 17.72
C LYS A 337 0.72 6.29 17.29
N VAL A 338 -0.47 6.19 16.69
CA VAL A 338 -0.97 4.92 16.13
C VAL A 338 -0.04 4.39 15.04
N PHE A 339 0.42 5.27 14.13
CA PHE A 339 1.35 4.89 13.07
C PHE A 339 2.63 4.25 13.61
N TYR A 340 3.38 4.94 14.47
CA TYR A 340 4.64 4.40 14.99
C TYR A 340 4.43 3.16 15.86
N THR A 341 3.39 3.15 16.71
CA THR A 341 3.06 1.98 17.51
C THR A 341 2.83 0.74 16.64
N ARG A 342 2.02 0.88 15.58
CA ARG A 342 1.75 -0.22 14.65
C ARG A 342 2.98 -0.55 13.80
N PHE A 343 3.67 0.45 13.28
CA PHE A 343 4.84 0.28 12.44
C PHE A 343 5.90 -0.60 13.12
N PHE A 344 6.19 -0.38 14.38
CA PHE A 344 7.17 -1.20 15.11
C PHE A 344 6.59 -2.53 15.59
N ARG A 345 5.44 -2.53 16.27
CA ARG A 345 4.84 -3.76 16.83
C ARG A 345 4.44 -4.80 15.80
N GLN A 346 4.18 -4.39 14.56
CA GLN A 346 3.77 -5.30 13.48
C GLN A 346 4.94 -5.75 12.59
N GLN A 347 6.18 -5.53 13.00
CA GLN A 347 7.37 -5.92 12.22
C GLN A 347 7.39 -7.41 11.87
N PHE A 348 6.94 -8.29 12.76
CA PHE A 348 6.89 -9.74 12.49
C PHE A 348 6.09 -10.09 11.23
N LYS A 349 5.05 -9.33 10.90
CA LYS A 349 4.28 -9.53 9.66
C LYS A 349 5.12 -9.19 8.42
N ARG A 350 5.93 -8.14 8.49
CA ARG A 350 6.79 -7.74 7.36
C ARG A 350 7.93 -8.71 7.10
N ASN A 351 8.38 -9.46 8.11
CA ASN A 351 9.46 -10.43 7.95
C ASN A 351 9.13 -11.53 6.93
N CYS A 352 7.85 -11.84 6.73
CA CYS A 352 7.38 -12.83 5.77
C CYS A 352 6.55 -12.25 4.63
N MET A 353 6.68 -10.93 4.36
CA MET A 353 5.99 -10.34 3.21
C MET A 353 6.45 -10.97 1.88
N PRO A 354 5.56 -11.07 0.87
CA PRO A 354 5.90 -11.64 -0.42
C PRO A 354 6.92 -10.80 -1.20
N ASP A 355 7.54 -11.42 -2.19
CA ASP A 355 8.35 -10.71 -3.18
C ASP A 355 7.49 -9.77 -4.00
N GLY A 356 8.09 -8.66 -4.43
CA GLY A 356 7.45 -7.68 -5.31
C GLY A 356 8.48 -6.69 -5.85
N VAL A 357 8.10 -5.98 -6.90
CA VAL A 357 8.97 -4.97 -7.50
C VAL A 357 8.99 -3.70 -6.66
N LYS A 358 10.18 -3.14 -6.44
CA LYS A 358 10.34 -1.81 -5.83
C LYS A 358 10.21 -0.74 -6.91
N VAL A 359 9.17 0.06 -6.84
CA VAL A 359 8.89 1.12 -7.82
C VAL A 359 9.20 2.53 -7.32
N GLY A 360 9.46 2.69 -6.03
CA GLY A 360 9.73 3.98 -5.39
C GLY A 360 10.97 3.96 -4.53
N THR A 361 11.22 5.09 -3.83
CA THR A 361 12.37 5.25 -2.93
C THR A 361 12.13 4.71 -1.53
N VAL A 362 10.87 4.46 -1.17
CA VAL A 362 10.45 3.91 0.14
C VAL A 362 9.99 2.48 -0.06
N SER A 363 10.49 1.58 0.78
CA SER A 363 10.10 0.17 0.82
C SER A 363 10.31 -0.36 2.24
N VAL A 364 9.47 -1.28 2.65
CA VAL A 364 9.54 -1.96 3.95
C VAL A 364 9.99 -3.41 3.83
N SER A 365 10.59 -3.77 2.69
CA SER A 365 11.04 -5.14 2.43
C SER A 365 12.20 -5.53 3.35
N PRO A 366 12.12 -6.65 4.09
CA PRO A 366 13.17 -7.13 4.95
C PRO A 366 14.36 -7.69 4.17
N ARG A 367 14.21 -7.89 2.86
CA ARG A 367 15.25 -8.44 1.98
C ARG A 367 16.34 -7.46 1.56
N GLY A 368 16.31 -6.22 2.06
CA GLY A 368 17.37 -5.25 1.80
C GLY A 368 17.02 -3.81 2.10
N ASP A 369 15.73 -3.47 2.18
CA ASP A 369 15.30 -2.08 2.36
C ASP A 369 15.12 -1.69 3.83
N LEU A 370 14.42 -2.54 4.62
CA LEU A 370 14.14 -2.26 6.02
C LEU A 370 14.30 -3.56 6.85
N ARG A 371 15.40 -3.67 7.56
CA ARG A 371 15.69 -4.82 8.44
C ARG A 371 15.57 -4.38 9.89
N LEU A 372 14.52 -4.84 10.55
CA LEU A 372 14.26 -4.58 11.96
C LEU A 372 13.99 -5.89 12.68
N PRO A 373 14.39 -6.03 13.96
CA PRO A 373 13.95 -7.15 14.78
C PRO A 373 12.44 -7.06 15.06
N SER A 374 11.79 -8.21 15.23
CA SER A 374 10.35 -8.25 15.56
C SER A 374 10.04 -7.70 16.95
N GLU A 375 11.00 -7.78 17.84
CA GLU A 375 10.92 -7.41 19.26
C GLU A 375 11.54 -6.01 19.53
N ILE A 376 11.48 -5.12 18.55
CA ILE A 376 12.03 -3.76 18.71
C ILE A 376 11.22 -2.98 19.74
N GLU A 377 11.90 -2.44 20.72
CA GLU A 377 11.38 -1.44 21.65
C GLU A 377 11.41 -0.06 20.97
N PHE A 378 10.34 0.69 21.10
CA PHE A 378 10.20 1.95 20.39
C PHE A 378 9.61 3.08 21.26
N GLU A 379 9.36 2.80 22.52
CA GLU A 379 8.80 3.76 23.46
C GLU A 379 9.70 5.00 23.58
N ASP A 380 11.01 4.84 23.51
CA ASP A 380 11.96 5.94 23.50
C ASP A 380 12.04 6.69 22.15
N PHE A 381 11.39 6.16 21.11
CA PHE A 381 11.32 6.78 19.80
C PHE A 381 10.12 7.73 19.66
N LEU A 382 9.10 7.55 20.51
CA LEU A 382 7.92 8.40 20.58
C LEU A 382 8.10 9.51 21.61
#